data_5de2fb4b374db17aba58d2d1c8b927d7
#
_entry.id   5de2fb4b374db17aba58d2d1c8b927d7
#
_cell.length_a   1.000
_cell.length_b   1.000
_cell.length_c   1.000
_cell.angle_alpha   90.00
_cell.angle_beta   90.00
_cell.angle_gamma   90.00
#
_symmetry.space_group_name_H-M   'P 1'
#
loop_
_entity.id
_entity.type
_entity.pdbx_description
1 polymer ?
#
loop_
_entity_poly.entity_id
_entity_poly.type
_entity_poly.pdbx_seq_one_letter_code
_entity_poly.pdbx_strand_id
1 'polypeptide(L)'
;LLAKKGGAQAVKLQSYKAEKIVSKHAKAYWDKAEEKENSQLKLYKKYDGFNDSDYMKIYNYCKKIKIDFIITPFDLDTIGFFKNKVKYFKISSSDITNFPLIKKISTTNKPIILSTGASTKREVSDAIKLIEKKNKKITLLHCILNYPTKKINANLNMIDDLKTFN
;
A
#
# COMPACT_ATOMS: atom_id res chain seq x y z
N LEU A 1 -16.41 -3.48 -11.58
CA LEU A 1 -17.27 -2.84 -12.57
C LEU A 1 -17.70 -1.43 -12.14
N LEU A 2 -18.21 -1.25 -10.91
CA LEU A 2 -18.69 0.06 -10.41
C LEU A 2 -17.61 1.14 -10.46
N ALA A 3 -16.38 0.83 -10.03
CA ALA A 3 -15.26 1.77 -10.12
C ALA A 3 -15.03 2.27 -11.57
N LYS A 4 -15.06 1.35 -12.55
CA LYS A 4 -14.92 1.71 -13.97
C LYS A 4 -16.07 2.60 -14.45
N LYS A 5 -17.32 2.27 -14.06
CA LYS A 5 -18.49 3.10 -14.39
C LYS A 5 -18.43 4.49 -13.76
N GLY A 6 -17.84 4.58 -12.56
CA GLY A 6 -17.59 5.86 -11.86
C GLY A 6 -16.39 6.65 -12.40
N GLY A 7 -15.76 6.23 -13.50
CA GLY A 7 -14.66 6.96 -14.15
C GLY A 7 -13.25 6.65 -13.60
N ALA A 8 -13.10 5.67 -12.70
CA ALA A 8 -11.78 5.31 -12.19
C ALA A 8 -10.90 4.70 -13.31
N GLN A 9 -9.64 5.15 -13.37
CA GLN A 9 -8.62 4.60 -14.28
C GLN A 9 -7.93 3.37 -13.71
N ALA A 10 -7.92 3.21 -12.39
CA ALA A 10 -7.29 2.09 -11.70
C ALA A 10 -8.07 1.64 -10.48
N VAL A 11 -7.91 0.38 -10.11
CA VAL A 11 -8.33 -0.16 -8.81
C VAL A 11 -7.12 -0.67 -8.05
N LYS A 12 -7.08 -0.40 -6.75
CA LYS A 12 -6.00 -0.84 -5.87
C LYS A 12 -6.52 -1.85 -4.86
N LEU A 13 -5.81 -2.98 -4.76
CA LEU A 13 -6.03 -3.98 -3.72
C LEU A 13 -4.80 -4.05 -2.80
N GLN A 14 -5.01 -4.59 -1.61
CA GLN A 14 -3.96 -4.97 -0.67
C GLN A 14 -3.77 -6.48 -0.72
N SER A 15 -2.54 -6.95 -0.57
CA SER A 15 -2.24 -8.37 -0.48
C SER A 15 -1.29 -8.64 0.69
N TYR A 16 -1.73 -9.49 1.60
CA TYR A 16 -0.95 -9.89 2.76
C TYR A 16 -1.33 -11.31 3.21
N LYS A 17 -0.47 -11.90 4.00
CA LYS A 17 -0.75 -13.03 4.87
C LYS A 17 -0.61 -12.59 6.32
N ALA A 18 -1.67 -12.76 7.11
CA ALA A 18 -1.73 -12.23 8.47
C ALA A 18 -0.52 -12.63 9.32
N GLU A 19 -0.07 -13.88 9.20
CA GLU A 19 1.09 -14.41 9.94
C GLU A 19 2.42 -13.76 9.53
N LYS A 20 2.49 -13.12 8.34
CA LYS A 20 3.72 -12.45 7.86
C LYS A 20 3.82 -11.01 8.29
N ILE A 21 2.69 -10.38 8.66
CA ILE A 21 2.64 -8.94 8.93
C ILE A 21 2.24 -8.60 10.36
N VAL A 22 1.75 -9.56 11.14
CA VAL A 22 1.28 -9.33 12.50
C VAL A 22 1.96 -10.26 13.48
N SER A 23 2.49 -9.70 14.57
CA SER A 23 3.02 -10.47 15.69
C SER A 23 1.90 -11.25 16.41
N LYS A 24 2.22 -12.47 16.87
CA LYS A 24 1.28 -13.31 17.64
C LYS A 24 0.77 -12.61 18.91
N HIS A 25 1.56 -11.68 19.46
CA HIS A 25 1.27 -10.99 20.72
C HIS A 25 0.73 -9.56 20.50
N ALA A 26 0.53 -9.13 19.27
CA ALA A 26 0.02 -7.80 18.97
C ALA A 26 -1.43 -7.65 19.46
N LYS A 27 -1.62 -6.69 20.38
CA LYS A 27 -2.93 -6.36 20.95
C LYS A 27 -3.72 -5.45 20.01
N ALA A 28 -5.05 -5.43 20.18
CA ALA A 28 -5.91 -4.47 19.49
C ALA A 28 -5.46 -3.03 19.75
N TYR A 29 -5.46 -2.20 18.69
CA TYR A 29 -5.22 -0.75 18.75
C TYR A 29 -6.47 0.08 18.37
N TRP A 30 -7.54 -0.60 17.99
CA TRP A 30 -8.84 -0.01 17.61
C TRP A 30 -9.77 0.09 18.80
N ASP A 31 -10.85 0.88 18.62
CA ASP A 31 -11.93 0.95 19.60
C ASP A 31 -12.71 -0.36 19.64
N LYS A 32 -12.79 -0.96 20.84
CA LYS A 32 -13.52 -2.20 21.06
C LYS A 32 -15.04 -2.09 20.97
N ALA A 33 -15.57 -0.87 20.96
CA ALA A 33 -16.97 -0.63 20.66
C ALA A 33 -17.28 -0.90 19.18
N GLU A 34 -16.31 -0.66 18.28
CA GLU A 34 -16.44 -0.88 16.84
C GLU A 34 -16.03 -2.30 16.42
N GLU A 35 -14.94 -2.83 16.99
CA GLU A 35 -14.46 -4.19 16.69
C GLU A 35 -14.08 -4.93 18.00
N LYS A 36 -14.79 -6.02 18.29
CA LYS A 36 -14.66 -6.77 19.54
C LYS A 36 -13.42 -7.67 19.63
N GLU A 37 -12.76 -7.95 18.52
CA GLU A 37 -11.55 -8.80 18.52
C GLU A 37 -10.42 -8.12 19.29
N ASN A 38 -9.74 -8.89 20.17
CA ASN A 38 -8.66 -8.38 21.01
C ASN A 38 -7.27 -8.63 20.46
N SER A 39 -7.15 -9.42 19.42
CA SER A 39 -5.89 -9.82 18.79
C SER A 39 -5.83 -9.28 17.35
N GLN A 40 -4.78 -8.52 17.04
CA GLN A 40 -4.55 -8.08 15.67
C GLN A 40 -4.44 -9.27 14.72
N LEU A 41 -3.71 -10.33 15.11
CA LEU A 41 -3.55 -11.50 14.25
C LEU A 41 -4.89 -12.17 13.92
N LYS A 42 -5.78 -12.31 14.90
CA LYS A 42 -7.11 -12.89 14.64
C LYS A 42 -7.96 -12.01 13.73
N LEU A 43 -7.93 -10.69 13.94
CA LEU A 43 -8.66 -9.76 13.09
C LEU A 43 -8.13 -9.81 11.63
N TYR A 44 -6.82 -9.74 11.46
CA TYR A 44 -6.23 -9.77 10.12
C TYR A 44 -6.49 -11.11 9.42
N LYS A 45 -6.47 -12.24 10.14
CA LYS A 45 -6.86 -13.55 9.60
C LYS A 45 -8.32 -13.61 9.13
N LYS A 46 -9.21 -12.94 9.83
CA LYS A 46 -10.63 -12.83 9.42
C LYS A 46 -10.79 -12.20 8.04
N TYR A 47 -9.89 -11.28 7.67
CA TYR A 47 -9.90 -10.55 6.39
C TYR A 47 -8.85 -11.04 5.38
N ASP A 48 -7.97 -11.99 5.75
CA ASP A 48 -7.00 -12.65 4.86
C ASP A 48 -7.67 -13.79 4.08
N GLY A 49 -8.72 -13.44 3.34
CA GLY A 49 -9.55 -14.45 2.64
C GLY A 49 -9.16 -14.70 1.20
N PHE A 50 -8.27 -13.89 0.61
CA PHE A 50 -7.89 -14.06 -0.79
C PHE A 50 -6.63 -14.92 -0.95
N ASN A 51 -6.75 -15.89 -1.85
CA ASN A 51 -5.60 -16.65 -2.35
C ASN A 51 -5.17 -16.13 -3.73
N ASP A 52 -4.06 -16.66 -4.24
CA ASP A 52 -3.50 -16.24 -5.54
C ASP A 52 -4.49 -16.39 -6.70
N SER A 53 -5.34 -17.43 -6.69
CA SER A 53 -6.34 -17.64 -7.75
C SER A 53 -7.41 -16.56 -7.73
N ASP A 54 -7.78 -16.05 -6.56
CA ASP A 54 -8.77 -14.99 -6.43
C ASP A 54 -8.22 -13.65 -6.94
N TYR A 55 -6.96 -13.34 -6.60
CA TYR A 55 -6.27 -12.18 -7.19
C TYR A 55 -6.17 -12.30 -8.72
N MET A 56 -5.91 -13.50 -9.24
CA MET A 56 -5.87 -13.72 -10.69
C MET A 56 -7.21 -13.51 -11.37
N LYS A 57 -8.32 -13.95 -10.77
CA LYS A 57 -9.67 -13.66 -11.26
C LYS A 57 -9.92 -12.16 -11.34
N ILE A 58 -9.57 -11.41 -10.28
CA ILE A 58 -9.73 -9.94 -10.24
C ILE A 58 -8.84 -9.28 -11.30
N TYR A 59 -7.56 -9.66 -11.39
CA TYR A 59 -6.64 -9.15 -12.40
C TYR A 59 -7.15 -9.36 -13.83
N ASN A 60 -7.57 -10.58 -14.16
CA ASN A 60 -8.11 -10.91 -15.48
C ASN A 60 -9.39 -10.11 -15.78
N TYR A 61 -10.25 -9.93 -14.79
CA TYR A 61 -11.43 -9.09 -14.93
C TYR A 61 -11.08 -7.62 -15.16
N CYS A 62 -10.12 -7.06 -14.40
CA CYS A 62 -9.62 -5.70 -14.62
C CYS A 62 -9.09 -5.51 -16.05
N LYS A 63 -8.32 -6.49 -16.54
CA LYS A 63 -7.82 -6.49 -17.92
C LYS A 63 -8.96 -6.51 -18.95
N LYS A 64 -9.97 -7.37 -18.73
CA LYS A 64 -11.15 -7.47 -19.61
C LYS A 64 -11.90 -6.13 -19.72
N ILE A 65 -12.10 -5.43 -18.61
CA ILE A 65 -12.83 -4.15 -18.60
C ILE A 65 -11.92 -2.93 -18.83
N LYS A 66 -10.63 -3.14 -19.11
CA LYS A 66 -9.64 -2.08 -19.38
C LYS A 66 -9.54 -1.05 -18.24
N ILE A 67 -9.32 -1.54 -17.01
CA ILE A 67 -8.99 -0.72 -15.83
C ILE A 67 -7.64 -1.19 -15.28
N ASP A 68 -6.76 -0.28 -14.90
CA ASP A 68 -5.46 -0.64 -14.35
C ASP A 68 -5.62 -1.33 -12.99
N PHE A 69 -4.81 -2.37 -12.76
CA PHE A 69 -4.75 -3.10 -11.50
C PHE A 69 -3.49 -2.70 -10.73
N ILE A 70 -3.67 -2.21 -9.52
CA ILE A 70 -2.60 -1.78 -8.62
C ILE A 70 -2.63 -2.67 -7.38
N ILE A 71 -1.46 -3.07 -6.89
CA ILE A 71 -1.33 -3.83 -5.65
C ILE A 71 -0.50 -3.09 -4.61
N THR A 72 -0.92 -3.15 -3.36
CA THR A 72 -0.11 -2.83 -2.19
C THR A 72 0.33 -4.15 -1.57
N PRO A 73 1.56 -4.61 -1.80
CA PRO A 73 2.09 -5.80 -1.15
C PRO A 73 2.54 -5.45 0.27
N PHE A 74 2.32 -6.34 1.21
CA PHE A 74 2.83 -6.23 2.57
C PHE A 74 3.89 -7.30 2.89
N ASP A 75 4.20 -8.18 1.94
CA ASP A 75 5.24 -9.21 2.06
C ASP A 75 6.04 -9.36 0.76
N LEU A 76 7.21 -9.98 0.86
CA LEU A 76 8.15 -10.10 -0.26
C LEU A 76 7.70 -11.10 -1.34
N ASP A 77 6.94 -12.12 -0.98
CA ASP A 77 6.48 -13.16 -1.93
C ASP A 77 5.42 -12.56 -2.86
N THR A 78 4.54 -11.75 -2.32
CA THR A 78 3.52 -10.99 -3.06
C THR A 78 4.14 -10.17 -4.20
N ILE A 79 5.32 -9.56 -3.97
CA ILE A 79 6.00 -8.77 -5.02
C ILE A 79 6.37 -9.65 -6.20
N GLY A 80 6.94 -10.85 -5.95
CA GLY A 80 7.30 -11.82 -6.99
C GLY A 80 6.11 -12.23 -7.83
N PHE A 81 4.99 -12.53 -7.18
CA PHE A 81 3.75 -12.94 -7.83
C PHE A 81 3.17 -11.85 -8.76
N PHE A 82 3.20 -10.59 -8.31
CA PHE A 82 2.56 -9.50 -9.05
C PHE A 82 3.45 -8.71 -10.00
N LYS A 83 4.78 -8.84 -9.97
CA LYS A 83 5.72 -8.02 -10.75
C LYS A 83 5.39 -7.89 -12.25
N ASN A 84 4.86 -8.97 -12.86
CA ASN A 84 4.49 -8.98 -14.29
C ASN A 84 3.01 -8.71 -14.54
N LYS A 85 2.21 -8.48 -13.51
CA LYS A 85 0.76 -8.32 -13.58
C LYS A 85 0.30 -6.89 -13.32
N VAL A 86 1.05 -6.13 -12.53
CA VAL A 86 0.70 -4.76 -12.18
C VAL A 86 1.43 -3.74 -13.04
N LYS A 87 0.79 -2.59 -13.23
CA LYS A 87 1.41 -1.42 -13.86
C LYS A 87 2.20 -0.60 -12.84
N TYR A 88 1.71 -0.55 -11.60
CA TYR A 88 2.29 0.21 -10.49
C TYR A 88 2.31 -0.65 -9.23
N PHE A 89 3.33 -0.45 -8.39
CA PHE A 89 3.30 -0.89 -7.01
C PHE A 89 2.93 0.27 -6.10
N LYS A 90 2.08 0.01 -5.10
CA LYS A 90 1.78 0.95 -4.03
C LYS A 90 2.51 0.53 -2.77
N ILE A 91 3.21 1.46 -2.13
CA ILE A 91 3.79 1.25 -0.79
C ILE A 91 2.93 2.00 0.22
N SER A 92 2.47 1.28 1.24
CA SER A 92 1.68 1.85 2.34
C SER A 92 2.53 2.78 3.21
N SER A 93 1.90 3.76 3.87
CA SER A 93 2.58 4.60 4.85
C SER A 93 3.22 3.78 5.98
N SER A 94 2.57 2.69 6.40
CA SER A 94 3.09 1.78 7.43
C SER A 94 4.40 1.08 7.03
N ASP A 95 4.70 1.01 5.74
CA ASP A 95 5.88 0.32 5.20
C ASP A 95 6.98 1.26 4.70
N ILE A 96 6.86 2.57 4.95
CA ILE A 96 7.87 3.54 4.47
C ILE A 96 9.27 3.29 5.07
N THR A 97 9.34 2.66 6.22
CA THR A 97 10.58 2.24 6.88
C THR A 97 10.90 0.75 6.68
N ASN A 98 10.06 0.01 5.96
CA ASN A 98 10.31 -1.39 5.61
C ASN A 98 11.28 -1.48 4.42
N PHE A 99 12.56 -1.19 4.69
CA PHE A 99 13.59 -1.13 3.66
C PHE A 99 13.76 -2.42 2.84
N PRO A 100 13.63 -3.64 3.41
CA PRO A 100 13.63 -4.86 2.61
C PRO A 100 12.51 -4.90 1.56
N LEU A 101 11.29 -4.53 1.93
CA LEU A 101 10.14 -4.46 1.02
C LEU A 101 10.37 -3.41 -0.09
N ILE A 102 10.77 -2.19 0.30
CA ILE A 102 11.06 -1.09 -0.62
C ILE A 102 12.15 -1.49 -1.62
N LYS A 103 13.25 -2.05 -1.14
CA LYS A 103 14.36 -2.53 -1.99
C LYS A 103 13.88 -3.57 -3.00
N LYS A 104 13.06 -4.52 -2.56
CA LYS A 104 12.52 -5.56 -3.46
C LYS A 104 11.60 -4.99 -4.52
N ILE A 105 10.70 -4.05 -4.15
CA ILE A 105 9.81 -3.37 -5.11
C ILE A 105 10.63 -2.56 -6.11
N SER A 106 11.65 -1.82 -5.67
CA SER A 106 12.47 -0.96 -6.55
C SER A 106 13.19 -1.76 -7.64
N THR A 107 13.55 -3.03 -7.37
CA THR A 107 14.18 -3.90 -8.39
C THR A 107 13.21 -4.37 -9.48
N THR A 108 11.91 -4.13 -9.36
CA THR A 108 10.94 -4.53 -10.39
C THR A 108 10.88 -3.58 -11.58
N ASN A 109 11.52 -2.42 -11.51
CA ASN A 109 11.45 -1.34 -12.50
C ASN A 109 10.02 -0.80 -12.78
N LYS A 110 9.04 -1.15 -11.94
CA LYS A 110 7.68 -0.62 -12.04
C LYS A 110 7.57 0.74 -11.36
N PRO A 111 6.79 1.68 -11.88
CA PRO A 111 6.49 2.91 -11.16
C PRO A 111 5.96 2.64 -9.76
N ILE A 112 6.38 3.45 -8.79
CA ILE A 112 6.07 3.28 -7.37
C ILE A 112 5.23 4.46 -6.91
N ILE A 113 4.12 4.17 -6.25
CA ILE A 113 3.31 5.16 -5.54
C ILE A 113 3.60 4.98 -4.05
N LEU A 114 4.28 5.94 -3.43
CA LEU A 114 4.71 5.91 -2.03
C LEU A 114 3.84 6.82 -1.18
N SER A 115 3.14 6.28 -0.19
CA SER A 115 2.42 7.05 0.82
C SER A 115 3.35 7.48 1.95
N THR A 116 3.16 8.72 2.44
CA THR A 116 4.05 9.37 3.41
C THR A 116 3.37 9.70 4.74
N GLY A 117 2.23 9.07 5.04
CA GLY A 117 1.53 9.29 6.32
C GLY A 117 2.33 8.78 7.51
N ALA A 118 2.21 9.48 8.66
CA ALA A 118 2.92 9.18 9.91
C ALA A 118 4.43 9.00 9.75
N SER A 119 5.05 9.80 8.88
CA SER A 119 6.48 9.74 8.58
C SER A 119 7.13 11.09 8.76
N THR A 120 8.35 11.07 9.24
CA THR A 120 9.21 12.25 9.26
C THR A 120 9.76 12.55 7.86
N LYS A 121 10.15 13.79 7.60
CA LYS A 121 10.83 14.16 6.33
C LYS A 121 12.09 13.31 6.09
N ARG A 122 12.79 12.92 7.16
CA ARG A 122 13.97 12.04 7.07
C ARG A 122 13.62 10.65 6.56
N GLU A 123 12.58 10.02 7.12
CA GLU A 123 12.14 8.69 6.69
C GLU A 123 11.67 8.69 5.23
N VAL A 124 10.94 9.74 4.81
CA VAL A 124 10.56 9.93 3.41
C VAL A 124 11.80 10.03 2.52
N SER A 125 12.80 10.87 2.90
CA SER A 125 14.06 11.01 2.17
C SER A 125 14.81 9.70 2.06
N ASP A 126 14.93 8.95 3.16
CA ASP A 126 15.65 7.68 3.19
C ASP A 126 14.99 6.63 2.29
N ALA A 127 13.65 6.56 2.30
CA ALA A 127 12.89 5.69 1.40
C ALA A 127 13.10 6.07 -0.07
N ILE A 128 13.03 7.36 -0.42
CA ILE A 128 13.27 7.86 -1.79
C ILE A 128 14.68 7.50 -2.24
N LYS A 129 15.71 7.82 -1.47
CA LYS A 129 17.10 7.49 -1.78
C LYS A 129 17.31 6.00 -2.01
N LEU A 130 16.63 5.16 -1.23
CA LEU A 130 16.70 3.71 -1.40
C LEU A 130 16.06 3.25 -2.73
N ILE A 131 14.91 3.82 -3.09
CA ILE A 131 14.22 3.51 -4.34
C ILE A 131 15.06 3.98 -5.53
N GLU A 132 15.56 5.20 -5.50
CA GLU A 132 16.28 5.85 -6.61
C GLU A 132 17.57 5.14 -7.02
N LYS A 133 18.16 4.33 -6.14
CA LYS A 133 19.30 3.46 -6.49
C LYS A 133 18.98 2.51 -7.65
N LYS A 134 17.69 2.18 -7.87
CA LYS A 134 17.25 1.19 -8.85
C LYS A 134 16.07 1.65 -9.71
N ASN A 135 15.31 2.65 -9.27
CA ASN A 135 14.08 3.07 -9.92
C ASN A 135 13.82 4.57 -9.70
N LYS A 136 13.66 5.31 -10.78
CA LYS A 136 13.43 6.77 -10.73
C LYS A 136 11.95 7.16 -10.92
N LYS A 137 11.03 6.18 -11.01
CA LYS A 137 9.62 6.43 -11.27
C LYS A 137 8.84 6.39 -9.95
N ILE A 138 8.93 7.46 -9.16
CA ILE A 138 8.28 7.59 -7.86
C ILE A 138 7.20 8.66 -7.93
N THR A 139 6.05 8.38 -7.33
CA THR A 139 5.00 9.36 -7.05
C THR A 139 4.75 9.38 -5.55
N LEU A 140 4.90 10.52 -4.90
CA LEU A 140 4.62 10.68 -3.48
C LEU A 140 3.15 11.02 -3.27
N LEU A 141 2.54 10.45 -2.22
CA LEU A 141 1.21 10.83 -1.77
C LEU A 141 1.29 11.39 -0.37
N HIS A 142 0.77 12.61 -0.20
CA HIS A 142 0.46 13.12 1.12
C HIS A 142 -0.69 12.31 1.73
N CYS A 143 -0.49 11.75 2.91
CA CYS A 143 -1.46 10.92 3.60
C CYS A 143 -1.50 11.24 5.09
N ILE A 144 -2.69 11.13 5.68
CA ILE A 144 -2.92 11.15 7.12
C ILE A 144 -3.37 9.75 7.54
N LEU A 145 -2.76 9.18 8.59
CA LEU A 145 -3.13 7.85 9.12
C LEU A 145 -4.39 7.91 9.98
N ASN A 146 -5.44 8.51 9.47
CA ASN A 146 -6.71 8.63 10.16
C ASN A 146 -7.85 8.39 9.19
N TYR A 147 -8.74 7.46 9.50
CA TYR A 147 -9.85 7.04 8.65
C TYR A 147 -11.17 7.09 9.43
N PRO A 148 -12.09 8.05 9.08
CA PRO A 148 -11.91 9.11 8.08
C PRO A 148 -11.00 10.24 8.58
N THR A 149 -10.28 10.88 7.66
CA THR A 149 -9.47 12.06 7.99
C THR A 149 -10.41 13.27 8.23
N LYS A 150 -10.29 13.90 9.40
CA LYS A 150 -10.98 15.16 9.68
C LYS A 150 -10.36 16.29 8.85
N LYS A 151 -11.18 17.20 8.33
CA LYS A 151 -10.73 18.32 7.47
C LYS A 151 -9.61 19.16 8.12
N ILE A 152 -9.70 19.42 9.42
CA ILE A 152 -8.70 20.18 10.18
C ILE A 152 -7.32 19.50 10.20
N ASN A 153 -7.27 18.18 10.05
CA ASN A 153 -6.03 17.40 10.06
C ASN A 153 -5.47 17.16 8.65
N ALA A 154 -6.18 17.55 7.58
CA ALA A 154 -5.79 17.24 6.21
C ALA A 154 -4.45 17.87 5.80
N ASN A 155 -4.15 19.07 6.32
CA ASN A 155 -2.86 19.77 6.18
C ASN A 155 -2.29 19.74 4.75
N LEU A 156 -3.08 20.20 3.78
CA LEU A 156 -2.78 20.06 2.34
C LEU A 156 -1.50 20.78 1.89
N ASN A 157 -1.02 21.77 2.65
CA ASN A 157 0.24 22.46 2.37
C ASN A 157 1.46 21.50 2.41
N MET A 158 1.33 20.34 3.05
CA MET A 158 2.35 19.29 3.01
C MET A 158 2.61 18.75 1.60
N ILE A 159 1.69 18.95 0.66
CA ILE A 159 1.89 18.59 -0.75
C ILE A 159 3.04 19.41 -1.35
N ASP A 160 3.13 20.70 -1.00
CA ASP A 160 4.22 21.57 -1.48
C ASP A 160 5.56 21.18 -0.85
N ASP A 161 5.55 20.78 0.44
CA ASP A 161 6.72 20.21 1.09
C ASP A 161 7.22 18.94 0.38
N LEU A 162 6.32 18.06 -0.04
CA LEU A 162 6.68 16.84 -0.75
C LEU A 162 7.29 17.10 -2.13
N LYS A 163 6.95 18.20 -2.79
CA LYS A 163 7.57 18.61 -4.07
C LYS A 163 9.07 18.89 -3.94
N THR A 164 9.56 19.21 -2.73
CA THR A 164 10.99 19.47 -2.49
C THR A 164 11.87 18.22 -2.55
N PHE A 165 11.27 17.03 -2.61
CA PHE A 165 12.00 15.76 -2.76
C PHE A 165 12.22 15.35 -4.22
N ASN A 166 11.80 16.14 -5.19
CA ASN A 166 12.00 15.90 -6.63
C ASN A 166 13.33 16.46 -7.11
#